data_3bf2deaf5160d742b1cfba4fe45d97c8
#
_entry.id   3bf2deaf5160d742b1cfba4fe45d97c8
#
_cell.length_a   1.000
_cell.length_b   1.000
_cell.length_c   1.000
_cell.angle_alpha   90.00
_cell.angle_beta   90.00
_cell.angle_gamma   90.00
#
_symmetry.space_group_name_H-M   'P 1'
#
loop_
_entity.id
_entity.type
_entity.pdbx_description
1 polymer ?
#
loop_
_entity_poly.entity_id
_entity_poly.type
_entity_poly.pdbx_seq_one_letter_code
_entity_poly.pdbx_strand_id
1 'polypeptide(L)'
;MIHSSVIAQPNPDRREDRGPGPRRGERMRPEQREKIEMFKIQFITKNLELSSNEAEGFWPVYEAHKKAIQEIIKTKMNDEILMQEAMLNARKKYKADLLPVLKTEERVNNALRIERDFLYKMRHEVSRRRGWEQE
;
A
#
# COMPACT_ATOMS: atom_id res chain seq x y z
N MET A 1 28.28 -3.76 -50.58
CA MET A 1 27.77 -3.62 -50.30
C MET A 1 27.20 -4.04 -49.33
N ILE A 2 26.99 -4.24 -48.59
CA ILE A 2 26.47 -4.72 -47.77
C ILE A 2 26.64 -4.47 -46.59
N HIS A 3 27.23 -4.30 -46.05
CA HIS A 3 27.53 -3.98 -44.99
C HIS A 3 26.75 -3.31 -44.19
N SER A 4 26.20 -2.83 -44.52
CA SER A 4 25.45 -2.02 -43.78
C SER A 4 24.79 -2.60 -42.70
N SER A 5 24.46 -3.68 -42.77
CA SER A 5 23.73 -4.24 -41.75
C SER A 5 24.30 -4.12 -40.46
N VAL A 6 25.47 -4.01 -40.43
CA VAL A 6 26.07 -3.96 -39.22
C VAL A 6 25.61 -2.98 -38.43
N ILE A 7 25.29 -2.02 -38.93
CA ILE A 7 24.93 -1.02 -38.21
C ILE A 7 23.77 -1.11 -37.48
N ALA A 8 22.93 -1.65 -37.96
CA ALA A 8 21.72 -1.65 -37.34
C ALA A 8 21.72 -2.27 -36.03
N GLN A 9 22.71 -2.78 -35.60
CA GLN A 9 22.65 -3.44 -34.45
C GLN A 9 22.40 -2.63 -33.34
N PRO A 10 21.36 -2.72 -32.68
CA PRO A 10 21.08 -1.97 -31.52
C PRO A 10 21.97 -2.52 -30.51
N ASN A 11 22.37 -1.77 -29.70
CA ASN A 11 23.19 -2.15 -28.65
C ASN A 11 22.37 -2.90 -27.65
N PRO A 12 22.53 -4.09 -27.45
CA PRO A 12 21.74 -4.83 -26.51
C PRO A 12 22.00 -4.35 -25.11
N ASP A 13 23.13 -3.85 -24.89
CA ASP A 13 23.44 -3.36 -23.58
C ASP A 13 22.57 -2.22 -23.17
N ARG A 14 22.19 -1.45 -24.10
CA ARG A 14 21.36 -0.37 -23.79
C ARG A 14 20.08 -0.81 -23.24
N ARG A 15 19.54 -1.87 -23.69
CA ARG A 15 18.31 -2.31 -23.21
C ARG A 15 18.43 -2.83 -21.83
N GLU A 16 19.47 -3.47 -21.58
CA GLU A 16 19.66 -4.01 -20.28
C GLU A 16 19.91 -2.96 -19.28
N ASP A 17 20.52 -1.92 -19.70
CA ASP A 17 20.75 -0.85 -18.80
C ASP A 17 19.54 -0.15 -18.38
N ARG A 18 18.50 -0.25 -19.10
CA ARG A 18 17.36 0.40 -18.71
C ARG A 18 16.92 -0.24 -17.55
N GLY A 19 17.51 -1.23 -17.24
CA GLY A 19 17.33 -1.73 -16.04
C GLY A 19 16.06 -1.96 -15.70
N PRO A 20 15.96 -2.47 -14.67
CA PRO A 20 14.82 -2.78 -14.19
C PRO A 20 14.31 -1.78 -13.46
N GLY A 21 14.05 -0.82 -13.81
CA GLY A 21 13.35 0.05 -13.02
C GLY A 21 12.16 -0.67 -12.59
N PRO A 22 11.48 -0.25 -11.67
CA PRO A 22 10.35 -0.87 -11.16
C PRO A 22 9.38 -0.96 -12.22
N ARG A 23 9.06 -2.06 -12.63
CA ARG A 23 8.14 -2.21 -13.59
C ARG A 23 6.87 -2.49 -13.02
N ARG A 24 5.85 -2.27 -13.69
CA ARG A 24 4.61 -2.58 -13.26
C ARG A 24 4.57 -3.99 -12.91
N GLY A 25 4.15 -4.39 -11.88
CA GLY A 25 4.11 -5.75 -11.45
C GLY A 25 5.33 -6.20 -10.75
N GLU A 26 6.33 -5.39 -10.74
CA GLU A 26 7.51 -5.82 -10.08
C GLU A 26 7.29 -5.67 -8.62
N ARG A 27 7.58 -6.67 -7.86
CA ARG A 27 7.32 -6.63 -6.46
C ARG A 27 8.46 -6.08 -5.70
N MET A 28 8.16 -5.42 -4.62
CA MET A 28 9.18 -4.93 -3.73
C MET A 28 9.85 -6.12 -3.07
N ARG A 29 11.07 -5.94 -2.67
CA ARG A 29 11.77 -6.98 -1.97
C ARG A 29 11.10 -7.24 -0.63
N PRO A 30 11.16 -8.45 -0.14
CA PRO A 30 10.54 -8.77 1.14
C PRO A 30 11.00 -7.86 2.28
N GLU A 31 12.27 -7.50 2.30
CA GLU A 31 12.78 -6.63 3.35
C GLU A 31 12.13 -5.27 3.30
N GLN A 32 11.91 -4.75 2.10
CA GLN A 32 11.28 -3.45 1.96
C GLN A 32 9.83 -3.49 2.39
N ARG A 33 9.14 -4.57 2.07
CA ARG A 33 7.76 -4.70 2.48
C ARG A 33 7.64 -4.78 4.00
N GLU A 34 8.54 -5.50 4.63
CA GLU A 34 8.52 -5.60 6.06
C GLU A 34 8.76 -4.26 6.72
N LYS A 35 9.70 -3.50 6.16
CA LYS A 35 10.02 -2.19 6.68
C LYS A 35 8.83 -1.24 6.60
N ILE A 36 8.17 -1.24 5.44
CA ILE A 36 7.00 -0.40 5.26
C ILE A 36 5.89 -0.82 6.20
N GLU A 37 5.72 -2.12 6.39
CA GLU A 37 4.70 -2.62 7.29
C GLU A 37 4.99 -2.20 8.73
N MET A 38 6.24 -2.23 9.13
CA MET A 38 6.61 -1.79 10.47
C MET A 38 6.34 -0.31 10.66
N PHE A 39 6.66 0.51 9.67
CA PHE A 39 6.37 1.94 9.75
C PHE A 39 4.87 2.16 9.85
N LYS A 40 4.11 1.38 9.12
CA LYS A 40 2.67 1.51 9.11
C LYS A 40 2.08 1.16 10.46
N ILE A 41 2.56 0.07 11.05
CA ILE A 41 2.12 -0.34 12.37
C ILE A 41 2.42 0.73 13.41
N GLN A 42 3.61 1.32 13.34
CA GLN A 42 3.99 2.38 14.25
C GLN A 42 3.11 3.62 14.04
N PHE A 43 2.88 3.95 12.79
CA PHE A 43 2.06 5.11 12.44
C PHE A 43 0.64 4.95 12.99
N ILE A 44 0.05 3.77 12.78
CA ILE A 44 -1.30 3.49 13.24
C ILE A 44 -1.36 3.51 14.77
N THR A 45 -0.43 2.84 15.41
CA THR A 45 -0.39 2.76 16.86
C THR A 45 -0.32 4.15 17.48
N LYS A 46 0.54 4.98 16.92
CA LYS A 46 0.73 6.32 17.43
C LYS A 46 -0.49 7.22 17.17
N ASN A 47 -0.98 7.19 15.97
CA ASN A 47 -2.06 8.10 15.61
C ASN A 47 -3.41 7.74 16.21
N LEU A 48 -3.64 6.48 16.48
CA LEU A 48 -4.85 6.07 17.15
C LEU A 48 -4.67 5.98 18.65
N GLU A 49 -3.43 6.17 19.11
CA GLU A 49 -3.11 6.08 20.53
C GLU A 49 -3.65 4.80 21.14
N LEU A 50 -3.31 3.69 20.51
CA LEU A 50 -3.81 2.41 20.99
C LEU A 50 -3.15 2.01 22.30
N SER A 51 -3.97 1.66 23.28
CA SER A 51 -3.44 1.08 24.49
C SER A 51 -3.11 -0.38 24.22
N SER A 52 -2.44 -1.03 25.17
CA SER A 52 -2.10 -2.44 25.01
C SER A 52 -3.35 -3.29 24.83
N ASN A 53 -4.36 -3.04 25.63
CA ASN A 53 -5.59 -3.81 25.51
C ASN A 53 -6.30 -3.54 24.21
N GLU A 54 -6.30 -2.29 23.76
CA GLU A 54 -6.92 -1.96 22.49
C GLU A 54 -6.18 -2.59 21.35
N ALA A 55 -4.86 -2.64 21.44
CA ALA A 55 -4.07 -3.24 20.38
C ALA A 55 -4.39 -4.72 20.22
N GLU A 56 -4.62 -5.42 21.32
CA GLU A 56 -4.95 -6.82 21.25
C GLU A 56 -6.24 -7.07 20.49
N GLY A 57 -7.21 -6.17 20.62
CA GLY A 57 -8.45 -6.30 19.88
C GLY A 57 -8.38 -5.72 18.48
N PHE A 58 -7.56 -4.69 18.30
CA PHE A 58 -7.48 -3.99 17.04
C PHE A 58 -6.79 -4.80 15.94
N TRP A 59 -5.63 -5.38 16.21
CA TRP A 59 -4.84 -5.98 15.15
C TRP A 59 -5.50 -7.18 14.49
N PRO A 60 -6.22 -8.05 15.21
CA PRO A 60 -6.94 -9.12 14.52
C PRO A 60 -8.00 -8.59 13.57
N VAL A 61 -8.72 -7.53 13.96
CA VAL A 61 -9.73 -6.93 13.10
C VAL A 61 -9.07 -6.28 11.89
N TYR A 62 -7.95 -5.60 12.11
CA TYR A 62 -7.19 -4.96 11.05
C TYR A 62 -6.71 -6.01 10.04
N GLU A 63 -6.15 -7.11 10.51
CA GLU A 63 -5.65 -8.15 9.63
C GLU A 63 -6.77 -8.81 8.83
N ALA A 64 -7.92 -9.02 9.45
CA ALA A 64 -9.05 -9.59 8.75
C ALA A 64 -9.53 -8.66 7.64
N HIS A 65 -9.54 -7.36 7.92
CA HIS A 65 -9.94 -6.39 6.91
C HIS A 65 -8.94 -6.35 5.76
N LYS A 66 -7.66 -6.39 6.09
CA LYS A 66 -6.61 -6.37 5.09
C LYS A 66 -6.73 -7.57 4.15
N LYS A 67 -7.00 -8.74 4.70
CA LYS A 67 -7.18 -9.93 3.90
C LYS A 67 -8.43 -9.83 3.03
N ALA A 68 -9.50 -9.27 3.57
CA ALA A 68 -10.72 -9.10 2.79
C ALA A 68 -10.48 -8.17 1.59
N ILE A 69 -9.75 -7.09 1.80
CA ILE A 69 -9.43 -6.17 0.72
C ILE A 69 -8.57 -6.86 -0.35
N GLN A 70 -7.58 -7.62 0.08
CA GLN A 70 -6.72 -8.34 -0.85
C GLN A 70 -7.52 -9.33 -1.69
N GLU A 71 -8.49 -10.00 -1.07
CA GLU A 71 -9.31 -10.96 -1.78
C GLU A 71 -10.22 -10.27 -2.79
N ILE A 72 -10.75 -9.12 -2.44
CA ILE A 72 -11.60 -8.36 -3.35
C ILE A 72 -10.81 -7.93 -4.57
N ILE A 73 -9.62 -7.40 -4.35
CA ILE A 73 -8.78 -6.98 -5.45
C ILE A 73 -8.47 -8.15 -6.37
N LYS A 74 -8.16 -9.29 -5.77
CA LYS A 74 -7.81 -10.45 -6.53
C LYS A 74 -8.94 -11.00 -7.36
N THR A 75 -10.16 -11.00 -6.85
CA THR A 75 -11.27 -11.65 -7.51
C THR A 75 -12.19 -10.73 -8.29
N LYS A 76 -12.18 -9.43 -8.00
CA LYS A 76 -13.12 -8.52 -8.63
C LYS A 76 -12.48 -7.38 -9.40
N MET A 77 -11.21 -7.54 -9.70
CA MET A 77 -10.47 -6.48 -10.35
C MET A 77 -11.01 -6.09 -11.71
N ASN A 78 -11.66 -7.00 -12.40
CA ASN A 78 -12.16 -6.74 -13.74
C ASN A 78 -13.50 -6.03 -13.81
N ASP A 79 -14.14 -5.83 -12.69
CA ASP A 79 -15.42 -5.14 -12.66
C ASP A 79 -15.34 -4.03 -11.63
N GLU A 80 -15.16 -2.82 -12.12
CA GLU A 80 -14.89 -1.68 -11.25
C GLU A 80 -16.02 -1.39 -10.26
N ILE A 81 -17.25 -1.45 -10.71
CA ILE A 81 -18.36 -1.15 -9.81
C ILE A 81 -18.54 -2.24 -8.77
N LEU A 82 -18.43 -3.48 -9.20
CA LEU A 82 -18.54 -4.58 -8.26
C LEU A 82 -17.43 -4.52 -7.22
N MET A 83 -16.23 -4.15 -7.66
CA MET A 83 -15.10 -4.02 -6.75
C MET A 83 -15.36 -2.92 -5.73
N GLN A 84 -15.87 -1.78 -6.18
CA GLN A 84 -16.15 -0.68 -5.26
C GLN A 84 -17.24 -1.03 -4.25
N GLU A 85 -18.26 -1.74 -4.71
CA GLU A 85 -19.30 -2.19 -3.79
C GLU A 85 -18.75 -3.14 -2.75
N ALA A 86 -17.92 -4.09 -3.18
CA ALA A 86 -17.33 -5.05 -2.26
C ALA A 86 -16.41 -4.34 -1.27
N MET A 87 -15.66 -3.35 -1.74
CA MET A 87 -14.80 -2.56 -0.86
C MET A 87 -15.62 -1.80 0.17
N LEU A 88 -16.71 -1.19 -0.25
CA LEU A 88 -17.55 -0.47 0.68
C LEU A 88 -18.14 -1.42 1.73
N ASN A 89 -18.58 -2.59 1.30
CA ASN A 89 -19.12 -3.56 2.23
C ASN A 89 -18.06 -4.04 3.23
N ALA A 90 -16.84 -4.24 2.75
CA ALA A 90 -15.74 -4.61 3.64
C ALA A 90 -15.46 -3.50 4.65
N ARG A 91 -15.53 -2.24 4.22
CA ARG A 91 -15.30 -1.12 5.13
C ARG A 91 -16.41 -0.99 6.15
N LYS A 92 -17.64 -1.29 5.75
CA LYS A 92 -18.75 -1.27 6.71
C LYS A 92 -18.57 -2.33 7.78
N LYS A 93 -18.11 -3.51 7.37
CA LYS A 93 -17.85 -4.57 8.32
C LYS A 93 -16.70 -4.19 9.25
N TYR A 94 -15.65 -3.61 8.69
CA TYR A 94 -14.50 -3.16 9.46
C TYR A 94 -14.95 -2.15 10.53
N LYS A 95 -15.79 -1.21 10.13
CA LYS A 95 -16.31 -0.22 11.04
C LYS A 95 -17.08 -0.89 12.19
N ALA A 96 -17.93 -1.83 11.86
CA ALA A 96 -18.71 -2.53 12.87
C ALA A 96 -17.81 -3.33 13.81
N ASP A 97 -16.77 -3.95 13.27
CA ASP A 97 -15.87 -4.76 14.08
C ASP A 97 -14.96 -3.90 14.96
N LEU A 98 -14.64 -2.70 14.52
CA LEU A 98 -13.77 -1.80 15.29
C LEU A 98 -14.49 -1.09 16.42
N LEU A 99 -15.79 -0.92 16.30
CA LEU A 99 -16.50 -0.14 17.29
C LEU A 99 -16.38 -0.67 18.72
N PRO A 100 -16.50 -1.97 18.96
CA PRO A 100 -16.31 -2.48 20.31
C PRO A 100 -14.88 -2.30 20.82
N VAL A 101 -13.93 -2.23 19.92
CA VAL A 101 -12.53 -2.10 20.30
C VAL A 101 -12.18 -0.64 20.60
N LEU A 102 -12.54 0.27 19.72
CA LEU A 102 -12.15 1.66 19.83
C LEU A 102 -13.17 2.51 20.57
N LYS A 103 -14.37 1.98 20.72
CA LYS A 103 -15.43 2.56 21.57
C LYS A 103 -16.13 3.83 21.10
N THR A 104 -15.51 4.66 20.31
CA THR A 104 -16.17 5.88 19.82
C THR A 104 -16.15 5.90 18.30
N GLU A 105 -17.15 6.53 17.73
CA GLU A 105 -17.21 6.66 16.29
C GLU A 105 -16.09 7.51 15.74
N GLU A 106 -15.65 8.47 16.51
CA GLU A 106 -14.55 9.32 16.09
C GLU A 106 -13.29 8.51 15.88
N ARG A 107 -12.95 7.65 16.84
CA ARG A 107 -11.76 6.83 16.73
C ARG A 107 -11.90 5.80 15.61
N VAL A 108 -13.09 5.26 15.41
CA VAL A 108 -13.32 4.32 14.33
C VAL A 108 -13.15 5.03 12.99
N ASN A 109 -13.67 6.23 12.84
CA ASN A 109 -13.51 6.99 11.62
C ASN A 109 -12.03 7.32 11.36
N ASN A 110 -11.29 7.61 12.41
CA ASN A 110 -9.86 7.84 12.27
C ASN A 110 -9.17 6.58 11.77
N ALA A 111 -9.56 5.42 12.29
CA ALA A 111 -9.00 4.16 11.85
C ALA A 111 -9.33 3.88 10.39
N LEU A 112 -10.52 4.24 9.95
CA LEU A 112 -10.92 4.03 8.57
C LEU A 112 -10.11 4.90 7.62
N ARG A 113 -9.65 6.06 8.07
CA ARG A 113 -8.88 6.94 7.23
C ARG A 113 -7.37 6.75 7.33
N ILE A 114 -6.95 6.04 8.35
CA ILE A 114 -5.53 5.99 8.68
C ILE A 114 -4.65 5.45 7.55
N GLU A 115 -5.13 4.52 6.77
CA GLU A 115 -4.34 4.00 5.67
C GLU A 115 -4.10 5.04 4.61
N ARG A 116 -5.12 5.82 4.30
CA ARG A 116 -5.00 6.89 3.34
C ARG A 116 -4.02 7.95 3.86
N ASP A 117 -4.10 8.23 5.16
CA ASP A 117 -3.22 9.20 5.79
C ASP A 117 -1.77 8.72 5.74
N PHE A 118 -1.57 7.43 5.95
CA PHE A 118 -0.23 6.85 5.88
C PHE A 118 0.33 6.95 4.46
N LEU A 119 -0.47 6.63 3.46
CA LEU A 119 -0.04 6.72 2.07
C LEU A 119 0.32 8.16 1.70
N TYR A 120 -0.48 9.10 2.19
CA TYR A 120 -0.21 10.50 1.93
C TYR A 120 1.13 10.90 2.55
N LYS A 121 1.37 10.49 3.77
CA LYS A 121 2.62 10.80 4.44
C LYS A 121 3.81 10.19 3.69
N MET A 122 3.66 8.96 3.24
CA MET A 122 4.75 8.32 2.51
C MET A 122 5.06 9.04 1.21
N ARG A 123 4.04 9.48 0.50
CA ARG A 123 4.25 10.22 -0.73
C ARG A 123 4.97 11.54 -0.48
N HIS A 124 4.62 12.21 0.59
CA HIS A 124 5.27 13.45 0.95
C HIS A 124 6.73 13.25 1.27
N GLU A 125 7.04 12.20 2.00
CA GLU A 125 8.43 11.91 2.33
C GLU A 125 9.26 11.64 1.09
N VAL A 126 8.71 10.88 0.16
CA VAL A 126 9.41 10.57 -1.07
C VAL A 126 9.64 11.84 -1.88
N SER A 127 8.64 12.69 -1.97
CA SER A 127 8.77 13.94 -2.72
C SER A 127 9.82 14.84 -2.12
N ARG A 128 9.85 14.92 -0.81
CA ARG A 128 10.84 15.77 -0.15
C ARG A 128 12.24 15.26 -0.42
N ARG A 129 12.44 13.95 -0.35
CA ARG A 129 13.76 13.38 -0.59
C ARG A 129 14.20 13.63 -2.01
N ARG A 130 13.29 13.50 -2.95
CA ARG A 130 13.63 13.75 -4.34
C ARG A 130 14.01 15.19 -4.56
N GLY A 131 13.30 16.10 -3.92
CA GLY A 131 13.62 17.50 -4.01
C GLY A 131 15.02 17.80 -3.53
N TRP A 132 15.39 17.19 -2.43
CA TRP A 132 16.72 17.40 -1.90
C TRP A 132 17.79 16.83 -2.81
N GLU A 133 17.52 15.72 -3.40
CA GLU A 133 18.50 15.11 -4.28
C GLU A 133 18.75 15.91 -5.54
N GLN A 134 17.80 16.67 -5.95
CA GLN A 134 17.94 17.46 -7.15
C GLN A 134 18.71 18.73 -6.91
N GLU A 135 18.89 19.11 -5.70
CA GLU A 135 19.70 20.26 -5.38
C GLU A 135 21.12 19.84 -5.16
#